data_b72a423d084070c0916afb9296508b48
#
_entry.id   b72a423d084070c0916afb9296508b48
#
_cell.length_a   1.000
_cell.length_b   1.000
_cell.length_c   1.000
_cell.angle_alpha   90.00
_cell.angle_beta   90.00
_cell.angle_gamma   90.00
#
_symmetry.space_group_name_H-M   'P 1'
#
loop_
_entity.id
_entity.type
_entity.pdbx_description
1 polymer ?
#
loop_
_entity_poly.entity_id
_entity_poly.type
_entity_poly.pdbx_seq_one_letter_code
_entity_poly.pdbx_strand_id
1 'polypeptide(L)'
;MKHEFWHNAWKKSEQPGWQQKSVNPHLLKHWSASGAAESEVVFVPLCGRSLDMQWLHESGHHVIGIDLSVTALEQFCEQQSIDATCERDGPLTVFRAPGWTLYAGDFFKLEPDQLNRVSRVYDRAALIALPESMRADYARHLRNLLPSGTEIFAITITYDETQMDGPPFSVSEAEFQELFSSGYEIRVLQSESGPEQLGNLAARGLTTLRETATC
;
A
#
# COMPACT_ATOMS: atom_id res chain seq x y z
N MET A 1 -15.48 5.73 -2.38
CA MET A 1 -15.02 5.70 -0.95
C MET A 1 -15.25 7.07 -0.35
N LYS A 2 -15.78 7.15 0.88
CA LYS A 2 -15.96 8.47 1.51
C LYS A 2 -14.63 8.95 2.06
N HIS A 3 -14.01 9.95 1.44
CA HIS A 3 -12.76 10.56 1.91
C HIS A 3 -12.82 10.97 3.38
N GLU A 4 -13.99 11.43 3.84
CA GLU A 4 -14.23 11.77 5.24
C GLU A 4 -14.00 10.61 6.21
N PHE A 5 -14.26 9.36 5.81
CA PHE A 5 -14.02 8.19 6.66
C PHE A 5 -12.53 8.09 7.03
N TRP A 6 -11.63 8.16 6.04
CA TRP A 6 -10.21 8.05 6.25
C TRP A 6 -9.62 9.25 7.00
N HIS A 7 -10.04 10.48 6.64
CA HIS A 7 -9.63 11.67 7.40
C HIS A 7 -10.05 11.62 8.87
N ASN A 8 -11.28 11.18 9.15
CA ASN A 8 -11.77 11.07 10.52
C ASN A 8 -11.11 9.92 11.30
N ALA A 9 -10.74 8.85 10.62
CA ALA A 9 -10.10 7.72 11.25
C ALA A 9 -8.69 8.08 11.76
N TRP A 10 -7.91 8.81 10.98
CA TRP A 10 -6.59 9.32 11.39
C TRP A 10 -6.68 10.37 12.51
N LYS A 11 -7.74 11.18 12.55
CA LYS A 11 -7.95 12.17 13.61
C LYS A 11 -8.39 11.55 14.95
N LYS A 12 -9.09 10.41 14.91
CA LYS A 12 -9.70 9.81 16.10
C LYS A 12 -8.81 8.83 16.85
N SER A 13 -7.76 8.31 16.23
CA SER A 13 -6.93 7.27 16.84
C SER A 13 -5.46 7.46 16.44
N GLU A 14 -4.60 7.53 17.45
CA GLU A 14 -3.15 7.47 17.25
C GLU A 14 -2.71 6.11 16.69
N GLN A 15 -3.49 5.05 16.89
CA GLN A 15 -3.26 3.71 16.34
C GLN A 15 -4.56 3.13 15.78
N PRO A 16 -4.93 3.47 14.53
CA PRO A 16 -6.05 2.82 13.86
C PRO A 16 -5.86 1.31 13.80
N GLY A 17 -6.95 0.54 13.84
CA GLY A 17 -6.90 -0.93 13.89
C GLY A 17 -6.19 -1.61 12.72
N TRP A 18 -5.96 -0.91 11.61
CA TRP A 18 -5.16 -1.41 10.47
C TRP A 18 -3.66 -1.09 10.57
N GLN A 19 -3.25 -0.23 11.51
CA GLN A 19 -1.85 0.08 11.73
C GLN A 19 -1.13 -1.15 12.28
N GLN A 20 -0.17 -1.65 11.54
CA GLN A 20 0.64 -2.80 11.95
C GLN A 20 1.68 -2.37 12.99
N LYS A 21 2.05 -3.31 13.85
CA LYS A 21 3.05 -3.12 14.91
C LYS A 21 4.46 -3.59 14.49
N SER A 22 4.56 -4.22 13.34
CA SER A 22 5.80 -4.76 12.77
C SER A 22 5.74 -4.70 11.24
N VAL A 23 6.90 -4.81 10.62
CA VAL A 23 7.03 -4.98 9.16
C VAL A 23 6.33 -6.27 8.73
N ASN A 24 5.70 -6.24 7.55
CA ASN A 24 4.96 -7.38 7.04
C ASN A 24 5.90 -8.59 6.80
N PRO A 25 5.57 -9.80 7.28
CA PRO A 25 6.42 -10.98 7.13
C PRO A 25 6.67 -11.39 5.67
N HIS A 26 5.69 -11.21 4.77
CA HIS A 26 5.86 -11.50 3.35
C HIS A 26 6.84 -10.54 2.69
N LEU A 27 6.84 -9.26 3.10
CA LEU A 27 7.84 -8.29 2.64
C LEU A 27 9.25 -8.75 3.04
N LEU A 28 9.46 -9.05 4.32
CA LEU A 28 10.75 -9.51 4.83
C LEU A 28 11.25 -10.76 4.12
N LYS A 29 10.36 -11.71 3.83
CA LYS A 29 10.70 -13.02 3.28
C LYS A 29 10.94 -12.99 1.77
N HIS A 30 10.17 -12.20 1.03
CA HIS A 30 10.08 -12.36 -0.42
C HIS A 30 10.63 -11.17 -1.20
N TRP A 31 10.87 -10.00 -0.57
CA TRP A 31 11.29 -8.80 -1.29
C TRP A 31 12.58 -9.01 -2.08
N SER A 32 13.64 -9.48 -1.44
CA SER A 32 14.90 -9.76 -2.14
C SER A 32 14.78 -10.88 -3.18
N ALA A 33 13.96 -11.90 -2.88
CA ALA A 33 13.72 -13.02 -3.80
C ALA A 33 12.85 -12.64 -5.00
N SER A 34 12.11 -11.52 -4.93
CA SER A 34 11.35 -10.98 -6.06
C SER A 34 12.21 -10.25 -7.09
N GLY A 35 13.54 -10.20 -6.90
CA GLY A 35 14.48 -9.56 -7.82
C GLY A 35 14.73 -8.09 -7.53
N ALA A 36 14.29 -7.58 -6.35
CA ALA A 36 14.54 -6.19 -5.96
C ALA A 36 16.04 -5.90 -5.89
N ALA A 37 16.51 -4.93 -6.70
CA ALA A 37 17.87 -4.45 -6.65
C ALA A 37 18.03 -3.34 -5.59
N GLU A 38 19.24 -3.14 -5.10
CA GLU A 38 19.53 -1.99 -4.24
C GLU A 38 19.29 -0.67 -4.96
N SER A 39 18.91 0.36 -4.23
CA SER A 39 18.70 1.73 -4.73
C SER A 39 17.54 1.91 -5.73
N GLU A 40 16.60 0.96 -5.81
CA GLU A 40 15.37 1.14 -6.59
C GLU A 40 14.48 2.23 -5.99
N VAL A 41 13.65 2.82 -6.85
CA VAL A 41 12.57 3.72 -6.43
C VAL A 41 11.30 2.90 -6.25
N VAL A 42 10.82 2.82 -5.01
CA VAL A 42 9.65 2.01 -4.63
C VAL A 42 8.47 2.92 -4.37
N PHE A 43 7.36 2.67 -5.06
CA PHE A 43 6.10 3.37 -4.81
C PHE A 43 5.19 2.57 -3.86
N VAL A 44 4.66 3.25 -2.86
CA VAL A 44 3.73 2.68 -1.85
C VAL A 44 2.41 3.46 -1.89
N PRO A 45 1.38 2.95 -2.56
CA PRO A 45 0.08 3.59 -2.62
C PRO A 45 -0.68 3.46 -1.28
N LEU A 46 -1.50 4.47 -0.94
CA LEU A 46 -2.34 4.53 0.27
C LEU A 46 -1.57 4.15 1.55
N CYS A 47 -0.37 4.68 1.66
CA CYS A 47 0.69 4.18 2.52
C CYS A 47 0.46 4.41 4.03
N GLY A 48 -0.37 5.40 4.40
CA GLY A 48 -0.57 5.77 5.80
C GLY A 48 0.75 6.01 6.54
N ARG A 49 0.91 5.34 7.68
CA ARG A 49 2.13 5.34 8.50
C ARG A 49 2.79 3.95 8.52
N SER A 50 2.84 3.27 7.39
CA SER A 50 3.33 1.91 7.33
C SER A 50 4.80 1.79 7.74
N LEU A 51 5.09 0.87 8.66
CA LEU A 51 6.47 0.50 9.02
C LEU A 51 7.20 -0.19 7.86
N ASP A 52 6.45 -0.72 6.91
CA ASP A 52 7.02 -1.32 5.71
C ASP A 52 7.78 -0.29 4.87
N MET A 53 7.30 0.97 4.82
CA MET A 53 8.03 2.06 4.15
C MET A 53 9.38 2.34 4.79
N GLN A 54 9.44 2.35 6.12
CA GLN A 54 10.70 2.53 6.82
C GLN A 54 11.67 1.40 6.50
N TRP A 55 11.22 0.17 6.54
CA TRP A 55 12.05 -0.98 6.21
C TRP A 55 12.56 -0.94 4.77
N LEU A 56 11.72 -0.55 3.81
CA LEU A 56 12.13 -0.35 2.41
C LEU A 56 13.22 0.71 2.31
N HIS A 57 13.08 1.82 3.00
CA HIS A 57 14.09 2.88 3.02
C HIS A 57 15.39 2.42 3.67
N GLU A 58 15.34 1.76 4.82
CA GLU A 58 16.51 1.18 5.51
C GLU A 58 17.21 0.09 4.68
N SER A 59 16.46 -0.56 3.77
CA SER A 59 17.00 -1.50 2.79
C SER A 59 17.64 -0.82 1.57
N GLY A 60 17.76 0.52 1.57
CA GLY A 60 18.49 1.30 0.55
C GLY A 60 17.61 1.87 -0.56
N HIS A 61 16.29 1.69 -0.51
CA HIS A 61 15.39 2.20 -1.54
C HIS A 61 15.02 3.68 -1.32
N HIS A 62 14.76 4.39 -2.42
CA HIS A 62 14.02 5.65 -2.37
C HIS A 62 12.53 5.34 -2.32
N VAL A 63 11.85 5.77 -1.27
CA VAL A 63 10.41 5.49 -1.09
C VAL A 63 9.58 6.67 -1.53
N ILE A 64 8.66 6.43 -2.45
CA ILE A 64 7.59 7.36 -2.82
C ILE A 64 6.29 6.82 -2.24
N GLY A 65 5.64 7.58 -1.36
CA GLY A 65 4.35 7.20 -0.77
C GLY A 65 3.26 8.17 -1.16
N ILE A 66 2.01 7.70 -1.16
CA ILE A 66 0.83 8.59 -1.18
C ILE A 66 -0.19 8.14 -0.17
N ASP A 67 -0.74 9.08 0.58
CA ASP A 67 -1.91 8.86 1.43
C ASP A 67 -2.87 10.05 1.34
N LEU A 68 -4.15 9.81 1.53
CA LEU A 68 -5.16 10.86 1.53
C LEU A 68 -4.98 11.85 2.68
N SER A 69 -4.43 11.40 3.80
CA SER A 69 -4.31 12.15 5.05
C SER A 69 -2.96 12.82 5.20
N VAL A 70 -2.94 14.16 5.12
CA VAL A 70 -1.77 14.97 5.48
C VAL A 70 -1.29 14.62 6.90
N THR A 71 -2.22 14.51 7.86
CA THR A 71 -1.91 14.21 9.26
C THR A 71 -1.22 12.84 9.42
N ALA A 72 -1.59 11.84 8.61
CA ALA A 72 -0.92 10.54 8.65
C ALA A 72 0.56 10.66 8.26
N LEU A 73 0.86 11.42 7.20
CA LEU A 73 2.23 11.61 6.73
C LEU A 73 3.05 12.52 7.66
N GLU A 74 2.45 13.58 8.23
CA GLU A 74 3.09 14.39 9.26
C GLU A 74 3.51 13.53 10.46
N GLN A 75 2.59 12.71 10.98
CA GLN A 75 2.86 11.79 12.08
C GLN A 75 3.90 10.72 11.71
N PHE A 76 3.89 10.24 10.46
CA PHE A 76 4.92 9.31 9.97
C PHE A 76 6.30 9.97 10.00
N CYS A 77 6.44 11.18 9.44
CA CYS A 77 7.70 11.92 9.44
C CYS A 77 8.19 12.19 10.88
N GLU A 78 7.30 12.59 11.79
CA GLU A 78 7.64 12.81 13.20
C GLU A 78 8.13 11.51 13.89
N GLN A 79 7.37 10.42 13.73
CA GLN A 79 7.70 9.12 14.35
C GLN A 79 9.01 8.53 13.83
N GLN A 80 9.33 8.76 12.57
CA GLN A 80 10.57 8.28 11.94
C GLN A 80 11.71 9.30 11.99
N SER A 81 11.50 10.46 12.63
CA SER A 81 12.48 11.55 12.71
C SER A 81 12.97 12.01 11.32
N ILE A 82 12.06 12.06 10.35
CA ILE A 82 12.34 12.51 8.99
C ILE A 82 12.19 14.04 8.95
N ASP A 83 13.30 14.75 8.73
CA ASP A 83 13.30 16.20 8.52
C ASP A 83 12.93 16.51 7.07
N ALA A 84 11.63 16.57 6.80
CA ALA A 84 11.10 16.77 5.47
C ALA A 84 10.70 18.23 5.23
N THR A 85 11.06 18.76 4.06
CA THR A 85 10.44 19.98 3.55
C THR A 85 9.02 19.68 3.08
N CYS A 86 8.11 20.65 3.27
CA CYS A 86 6.70 20.51 2.86
C CYS A 86 6.35 21.61 1.87
N GLU A 87 5.84 21.24 0.69
CA GLU A 87 5.45 22.16 -0.38
C GLU A 87 4.17 21.71 -1.09
N ARG A 88 3.62 22.58 -1.95
CA ARG A 88 2.47 22.23 -2.81
C ARG A 88 2.96 21.73 -4.16
N ASP A 89 2.38 20.65 -4.65
CA ASP A 89 2.58 20.11 -5.99
C ASP A 89 1.20 19.90 -6.63
N GLY A 90 0.72 20.93 -7.33
CA GLY A 90 -0.63 20.95 -7.87
C GLY A 90 -1.70 20.76 -6.79
N PRO A 91 -2.57 19.75 -6.90
CA PRO A 91 -3.61 19.47 -5.91
C PRO A 91 -3.08 18.74 -4.66
N LEU A 92 -1.82 18.28 -4.69
CA LEU A 92 -1.19 17.51 -3.63
C LEU A 92 -0.32 18.37 -2.72
N THR A 93 -0.09 17.92 -1.51
CA THR A 93 0.99 18.40 -0.64
C THR A 93 2.10 17.36 -0.68
N VAL A 94 3.36 17.76 -0.82
CA VAL A 94 4.49 16.83 -0.88
C VAL A 94 5.48 17.11 0.23
N PHE A 95 5.92 16.04 0.89
CA PHE A 95 6.99 16.02 1.88
C PHE A 95 8.22 15.40 1.23
N ARG A 96 9.36 16.11 1.23
CA ARG A 96 10.61 15.65 0.62
C ARG A 96 11.74 15.64 1.63
N ALA A 97 12.44 14.52 1.68
CA ALA A 97 13.68 14.35 2.44
C ALA A 97 14.61 13.39 1.69
N PRO A 98 15.90 13.27 2.06
CA PRO A 98 16.78 12.29 1.45
C PRO A 98 16.19 10.88 1.50
N GLY A 99 16.01 10.26 0.33
CA GLY A 99 15.39 8.94 0.18
C GLY A 99 13.86 8.89 0.32
N TRP A 100 13.18 10.04 0.49
CA TRP A 100 11.73 10.11 0.70
C TRP A 100 11.05 11.12 -0.21
N THR A 101 9.90 10.73 -0.75
CA THR A 101 8.93 11.64 -1.39
C THR A 101 7.53 11.16 -0.99
N LEU A 102 6.82 11.93 -0.15
CA LEU A 102 5.52 11.51 0.36
C LEU A 102 4.45 12.52 -0.09
N TYR A 103 3.48 12.07 -0.84
CA TYR A 103 2.38 12.87 -1.34
C TYR A 103 1.16 12.75 -0.43
N ALA A 104 0.58 13.85 -0.01
CA ALA A 104 -0.69 13.90 0.69
C ALA A 104 -1.79 14.41 -0.22
N GLY A 105 -2.81 13.60 -0.43
CA GLY A 105 -3.97 13.91 -1.26
C GLY A 105 -4.58 12.68 -1.94
N ASP A 106 -5.45 12.93 -2.89
CA ASP A 106 -6.15 11.87 -3.61
C ASP A 106 -5.19 11.17 -4.58
N PHE A 107 -5.05 9.85 -4.44
CA PHE A 107 -4.26 8.99 -5.31
C PHE A 107 -4.58 9.21 -6.81
N PHE A 108 -5.86 9.43 -7.13
CA PHE A 108 -6.31 9.67 -8.52
C PHE A 108 -5.90 11.04 -9.07
N LYS A 109 -5.18 11.85 -8.30
CA LYS A 109 -4.60 13.14 -8.71
C LYS A 109 -3.10 13.07 -8.98
N LEU A 110 -2.48 11.90 -8.78
CA LEU A 110 -1.10 11.68 -9.23
C LEU A 110 -1.02 11.71 -10.75
N GLU A 111 0.08 12.23 -11.24
CA GLU A 111 0.43 12.30 -12.66
C GLU A 111 1.67 11.43 -12.94
N PRO A 112 1.88 10.92 -14.16
CA PRO A 112 3.00 10.05 -14.49
C PRO A 112 4.38 10.64 -14.17
N ASP A 113 4.57 11.94 -14.31
CA ASP A 113 5.84 12.62 -14.05
C ASP A 113 6.30 12.48 -12.60
N GLN A 114 5.36 12.33 -11.67
CA GLN A 114 5.65 12.16 -10.23
C GLN A 114 6.18 10.76 -9.92
N LEU A 115 5.90 9.78 -10.77
CA LEU A 115 6.31 8.38 -10.62
C LEU A 115 7.26 7.89 -11.74
N ASN A 116 7.82 8.77 -12.55
CA ASN A 116 8.61 8.43 -13.74
C ASN A 116 9.92 7.67 -13.46
N ARG A 117 10.34 7.59 -12.20
CA ARG A 117 11.54 6.85 -11.75
C ARG A 117 11.20 5.58 -10.98
N VAL A 118 9.92 5.28 -10.79
CA VAL A 118 9.47 4.09 -10.07
C VAL A 118 9.82 2.85 -10.88
N SER A 119 10.51 1.91 -10.27
CA SER A 119 10.80 0.60 -10.84
C SER A 119 10.01 -0.51 -10.15
N ARG A 120 9.47 -0.23 -8.97
CA ARG A 120 8.73 -1.22 -8.18
C ARG A 120 7.59 -0.59 -7.38
N VAL A 121 6.48 -1.30 -7.27
CA VAL A 121 5.35 -0.95 -6.39
C VAL A 121 5.28 -1.95 -5.25
N TYR A 122 5.05 -1.46 -4.04
CA TYR A 122 4.66 -2.26 -2.89
C TYR A 122 3.21 -1.95 -2.51
N ASP A 123 2.28 -2.78 -3.01
CA ASP A 123 0.85 -2.67 -2.70
C ASP A 123 0.48 -3.58 -1.53
N ARG A 124 0.50 -3.02 -0.35
CA ARG A 124 0.00 -3.68 0.84
C ARG A 124 -1.00 -2.75 1.53
N ALA A 125 -2.21 -3.26 1.73
CA ALA A 125 -3.34 -2.52 2.30
C ALA A 125 -3.89 -1.38 1.42
N ALA A 126 -3.45 -1.23 0.16
CA ALA A 126 -4.04 -0.28 -0.78
C ALA A 126 -5.23 -0.89 -1.54
N LEU A 127 -5.00 -1.90 -2.37
CA LEU A 127 -6.07 -2.55 -3.13
C LEU A 127 -7.20 -3.06 -2.21
N ILE A 128 -6.85 -3.71 -1.11
CA ILE A 128 -7.82 -4.26 -0.14
C ILE A 128 -8.53 -3.19 0.72
N ALA A 129 -8.09 -1.94 0.69
CA ALA A 129 -8.80 -0.83 1.32
C ALA A 129 -9.94 -0.27 0.45
N LEU A 130 -9.98 -0.68 -0.82
CA LEU A 130 -10.93 -0.16 -1.80
C LEU A 130 -12.13 -1.12 -1.97
N PRO A 131 -13.36 -0.59 -1.99
CA PRO A 131 -14.51 -1.39 -2.37
C PRO A 131 -14.38 -1.85 -3.83
N GLU A 132 -14.98 -2.98 -4.17
CA GLU A 132 -14.91 -3.60 -5.50
C GLU A 132 -15.14 -2.60 -6.64
N SER A 133 -16.13 -1.71 -6.50
CA SER A 133 -16.48 -0.68 -7.49
C SER A 133 -15.36 0.32 -7.81
N MET A 134 -14.28 0.36 -7.04
CA MET A 134 -13.16 1.28 -7.25
C MET A 134 -11.88 0.57 -7.72
N ARG A 135 -11.79 -0.75 -7.58
CA ARG A 135 -10.54 -1.50 -7.81
C ARG A 135 -10.09 -1.48 -9.27
N ALA A 136 -11.06 -1.59 -10.22
CA ALA A 136 -10.76 -1.48 -11.64
C ALA A 136 -10.18 -0.10 -12.02
N ASP A 137 -10.73 0.97 -11.45
CA ASP A 137 -10.22 2.33 -11.64
C ASP A 137 -8.84 2.50 -11.02
N TYR A 138 -8.64 1.95 -9.83
CA TYR A 138 -7.35 1.95 -9.14
C TYR A 138 -6.27 1.23 -9.97
N ALA A 139 -6.51 0.00 -10.39
CA ALA A 139 -5.55 -0.77 -11.17
C ALA A 139 -5.23 -0.11 -12.52
N ARG A 140 -6.24 0.45 -13.20
CA ARG A 140 -6.06 1.20 -14.44
C ARG A 140 -5.23 2.46 -14.22
N HIS A 141 -5.53 3.25 -13.18
CA HIS A 141 -4.80 4.47 -12.88
C HIS A 141 -3.36 4.16 -12.49
N LEU A 142 -3.14 3.17 -11.61
CA LEU A 142 -1.80 2.72 -11.24
C LEU A 142 -0.96 2.36 -12.46
N ARG A 143 -1.49 1.55 -13.39
CA ARG A 143 -0.78 1.19 -14.62
C ARG A 143 -0.43 2.40 -15.49
N ASN A 144 -1.32 3.39 -15.56
CA ASN A 144 -1.10 4.59 -16.36
C ASN A 144 -0.02 5.51 -15.76
N LEU A 145 0.18 5.45 -14.45
CA LEU A 145 1.20 6.22 -13.74
C LEU A 145 2.60 5.65 -13.89
N LEU A 146 2.72 4.34 -14.05
CA LEU A 146 3.97 3.62 -13.92
C LEU A 146 4.76 3.54 -15.23
N PRO A 147 6.09 3.65 -15.18
CA PRO A 147 6.94 3.30 -16.32
C PRO A 147 6.75 1.86 -16.77
N SER A 148 6.98 1.61 -18.06
CA SER A 148 7.01 0.24 -18.58
C SER A 148 8.07 -0.60 -17.88
N GLY A 149 7.72 -1.83 -17.53
CA GLY A 149 8.62 -2.75 -16.83
C GLY A 149 8.66 -2.56 -15.31
N THR A 150 7.84 -1.67 -14.75
CA THR A 150 7.68 -1.60 -13.30
C THR A 150 7.07 -2.89 -12.76
N GLU A 151 7.67 -3.45 -11.73
CA GLU A 151 7.18 -4.65 -11.06
C GLU A 151 6.26 -4.29 -9.88
N ILE A 152 5.26 -5.12 -9.62
CA ILE A 152 4.31 -4.94 -8.50
C ILE A 152 4.45 -6.11 -7.53
N PHE A 153 4.82 -5.80 -6.28
CA PHE A 153 4.73 -6.74 -5.16
C PHE A 153 3.45 -6.40 -4.38
N ALA A 154 2.46 -7.29 -4.43
CA ALA A 154 1.16 -7.07 -3.80
C ALA A 154 0.88 -8.10 -2.71
N ILE A 155 0.22 -7.65 -1.64
CA ILE A 155 -0.30 -8.51 -0.58
C ILE A 155 -1.80 -8.32 -0.50
N THR A 156 -2.54 -9.37 -0.83
CA THR A 156 -4.01 -9.42 -0.80
C THR A 156 -4.50 -10.35 0.30
N ILE A 157 -5.76 -10.19 0.67
CA ILE A 157 -6.45 -11.08 1.60
C ILE A 157 -7.72 -11.62 0.98
N THR A 158 -8.04 -12.87 1.29
CA THR A 158 -9.30 -13.51 0.88
C THR A 158 -9.99 -14.09 2.10
N TYR A 159 -11.26 -13.80 2.26
CA TYR A 159 -12.12 -14.31 3.33
C TYR A 159 -13.58 -14.37 2.87
N ASP A 160 -14.43 -15.01 3.66
CA ASP A 160 -15.89 -15.04 3.43
C ASP A 160 -16.51 -13.69 3.80
N GLU A 161 -16.90 -12.92 2.79
CA GLU A 161 -17.45 -11.56 2.93
C GLU A 161 -18.77 -11.52 3.71
N THR A 162 -19.42 -12.66 3.96
CA THR A 162 -20.60 -12.70 4.85
C THR A 162 -20.23 -12.53 6.33
N GLN A 163 -18.96 -12.70 6.69
CA GLN A 163 -18.48 -12.59 8.07
C GLN A 163 -18.07 -11.17 8.46
N MET A 164 -17.65 -10.34 7.51
CA MET A 164 -17.16 -9.01 7.81
C MET A 164 -17.32 -8.05 6.64
N ASP A 165 -17.91 -6.89 6.91
CA ASP A 165 -17.85 -5.75 6.00
C ASP A 165 -16.44 -5.11 6.04
N GLY A 166 -15.89 -4.86 4.86
CA GLY A 166 -14.61 -4.15 4.73
C GLY A 166 -14.66 -2.67 5.22
N PRO A 167 -13.57 -1.93 5.20
CA PRO A 167 -12.21 -2.37 4.90
C PRO A 167 -11.53 -3.11 6.07
N PRO A 168 -10.52 -3.97 5.83
CA PRO A 168 -10.06 -4.40 4.54
C PRO A 168 -11.09 -5.30 3.86
N PHE A 169 -11.13 -5.25 2.52
CA PHE A 169 -12.04 -6.08 1.71
C PHE A 169 -11.33 -7.33 1.21
N SER A 170 -12.09 -8.39 0.99
CA SER A 170 -11.62 -9.60 0.33
C SER A 170 -11.30 -9.30 -1.14
N VAL A 171 -10.13 -9.74 -1.60
CA VAL A 171 -9.69 -9.67 -3.00
C VAL A 171 -9.17 -11.05 -3.38
N SER A 172 -9.92 -11.76 -4.23
CA SER A 172 -9.54 -13.10 -4.65
C SER A 172 -8.35 -13.09 -5.63
N GLU A 173 -7.65 -14.22 -5.73
CA GLU A 173 -6.61 -14.40 -6.76
C GLU A 173 -7.16 -14.21 -8.17
N ALA A 174 -8.40 -14.67 -8.43
CA ALA A 174 -9.06 -14.50 -9.72
C ALA A 174 -9.32 -13.01 -10.04
N GLU A 175 -9.80 -12.24 -9.06
CA GLU A 175 -10.00 -10.80 -9.20
C GLU A 175 -8.66 -10.08 -9.42
N PHE A 176 -7.62 -10.42 -8.66
CA PHE A 176 -6.29 -9.85 -8.84
C PHE A 176 -5.76 -10.12 -10.25
N GLN A 177 -5.93 -11.34 -10.76
CA GLN A 177 -5.61 -11.72 -12.13
C GLN A 177 -6.37 -10.87 -13.15
N GLU A 178 -7.67 -10.68 -12.98
CA GLU A 178 -8.48 -9.85 -13.88
C GLU A 178 -8.01 -8.40 -13.90
N LEU A 179 -7.66 -7.84 -12.75
CA LEU A 179 -7.21 -6.46 -12.61
C LEU A 179 -5.82 -6.20 -13.23
N PHE A 180 -4.90 -7.16 -13.17
CA PHE A 180 -3.49 -6.93 -13.50
C PHE A 180 -2.92 -7.78 -14.65
N SER A 181 -3.57 -8.88 -15.10
CA SER A 181 -3.04 -9.72 -16.18
C SER A 181 -2.82 -8.98 -17.51
N SER A 182 -3.54 -7.89 -17.73
CA SER A 182 -3.28 -7.01 -18.87
C SER A 182 -2.05 -6.13 -18.60
N GLY A 183 -0.88 -6.63 -18.95
CA GLY A 183 0.39 -5.89 -18.83
C GLY A 183 1.37 -6.44 -17.79
N TYR A 184 0.95 -7.45 -16.99
CA TYR A 184 1.81 -8.08 -15.98
C TYR A 184 1.75 -9.60 -16.10
N GLU A 185 2.90 -10.25 -15.94
CA GLU A 185 2.97 -11.67 -15.62
C GLU A 185 2.80 -11.82 -14.11
N ILE A 186 1.81 -12.59 -13.67
CA ILE A 186 1.44 -12.71 -12.26
C ILE A 186 1.96 -14.02 -11.70
N ARG A 187 2.77 -13.93 -10.66
CA ARG A 187 3.34 -15.06 -9.94
C ARG A 187 2.99 -14.99 -8.45
N VAL A 188 2.26 -16.00 -7.97
CA VAL A 188 2.02 -16.17 -6.53
C VAL A 188 3.31 -16.66 -5.87
N LEU A 189 3.81 -15.92 -4.89
CA LEU A 189 5.02 -16.25 -4.13
C LEU A 189 4.68 -17.13 -2.92
N GLN A 190 3.60 -16.79 -2.24
CA GLN A 190 3.12 -17.50 -1.06
C GLN A 190 1.64 -17.22 -0.83
N SER A 191 0.92 -18.23 -0.37
CA SER A 191 -0.47 -18.09 0.07
C SER A 191 -0.64 -18.87 1.36
N GLU A 192 -1.03 -18.21 2.43
CA GLU A 192 -1.13 -18.78 3.78
C GLU A 192 -2.51 -18.56 4.38
N SER A 193 -3.00 -19.54 5.12
CA SER A 193 -4.25 -19.46 5.87
C SER A 193 -4.02 -19.97 7.27
N GLY A 194 -4.48 -19.23 8.27
CA GLY A 194 -4.35 -19.68 9.66
C GLY A 194 -4.81 -18.61 10.64
N PRO A 195 -4.86 -18.95 11.95
CA PRO A 195 -5.24 -18.00 12.98
C PRO A 195 -4.25 -16.82 13.10
N GLU A 196 -3.01 -17.00 12.69
CA GLU A 196 -1.97 -15.97 12.75
C GLU A 196 -2.25 -14.81 11.80
N GLN A 197 -2.86 -15.10 10.63
CA GLN A 197 -3.23 -14.09 9.64
C GLN A 197 -4.43 -13.24 10.08
N LEU A 198 -5.27 -13.76 10.97
CA LEU A 198 -6.47 -13.04 11.42
C LEU A 198 -6.15 -11.73 12.16
N GLY A 199 -5.10 -11.73 13.00
CA GLY A 199 -4.71 -10.55 13.76
C GLY A 199 -5.91 -9.87 14.44
N ASN A 200 -6.05 -8.56 14.24
CA ASN A 200 -7.17 -7.79 14.79
C ASN A 200 -8.53 -8.09 14.13
N LEU A 201 -8.56 -8.77 12.99
CA LEU A 201 -9.80 -9.07 12.26
C LEU A 201 -10.62 -10.16 12.95
N ALA A 202 -10.00 -11.02 13.75
CA ALA A 202 -10.71 -11.98 14.60
C ALA A 202 -11.71 -11.28 15.53
N ALA A 203 -11.35 -10.14 16.10
CA ALA A 203 -12.25 -9.35 16.95
C ALA A 203 -13.45 -8.72 16.19
N ARG A 204 -13.39 -8.70 14.85
CA ARG A 204 -14.45 -8.23 13.97
C ARG A 204 -15.36 -9.37 13.46
N GLY A 205 -15.14 -10.60 13.93
CA GLY A 205 -15.94 -11.78 13.62
C GLY A 205 -15.38 -12.67 12.53
N LEU A 206 -14.20 -12.36 11.97
CA LEU A 206 -13.58 -13.19 10.96
C LEU A 206 -13.01 -14.47 11.58
N THR A 207 -13.35 -15.63 11.01
CA THR A 207 -12.91 -16.93 11.51
C THR A 207 -11.79 -17.55 10.68
N THR A 208 -11.70 -17.18 9.41
CA THR A 208 -10.67 -17.65 8.48
C THR A 208 -10.24 -16.52 7.55
N LEU A 209 -8.95 -16.46 7.29
CA LEU A 209 -8.33 -15.52 6.37
C LEU A 209 -7.23 -16.24 5.59
N ARG A 210 -7.11 -15.93 4.31
CA ARG A 210 -5.95 -16.27 3.50
C ARG A 210 -5.23 -15.00 3.10
N GLU A 211 -3.95 -14.92 3.38
CA GLU A 211 -3.08 -13.85 2.89
C GLU A 211 -2.22 -14.37 1.74
N THR A 212 -2.16 -13.63 0.64
CA THR A 212 -1.43 -14.02 -0.57
C THR A 212 -0.46 -12.92 -0.96
N ALA A 213 0.83 -13.28 -1.07
CA ALA A 213 1.87 -12.44 -1.64
C ALA A 213 2.07 -12.81 -3.11
N THR A 214 2.07 -11.79 -3.99
CA THR A 214 2.14 -11.92 -5.45
C THR A 214 3.14 -10.92 -6.01
N CYS A 215 3.86 -11.29 -7.06
CA CYS A 215 4.68 -10.38 -7.86
C CYS A 215 4.50 -10.64 -9.35
#